data_c9bc2684b1ac79082d72ac85146a7d1c
#
_entry.id   c9bc2684b1ac79082d72ac85146a7d1c
#
_cell.length_a   1.000
_cell.length_b   1.000
_cell.length_c   1.000
_cell.angle_alpha   90.00
_cell.angle_beta   90.00
_cell.angle_gamma   90.00
#
_symmetry.space_group_name_H-M   'P 1'
#
loop_
_entity.id
_entity.type
_entity.pdbx_description
1 polymer ?
#
loop_
_entity_poly.entity_id
_entity_poly.type
_entity_poly.pdbx_seq_one_letter_code
_entity_poly.pdbx_strand_id
1 'polypeptide(L)'
;MADIDQYCRVYDGFLSPSDCEEYIEKYEETLHVDNQKWKDLSVCIEKDGSKNPTCGGCNCDRLGPMEFERFNNLNQKLMKAWDGAVRKYIDDCQIVIPVQWPKEFGWEEFRIKRFKVNEEENHGLEDHVDVYSHAHAKRFLCLMVYLNDDFEDGETYFPIFESKVKPKQGRLFIFPPTWNYLHRGIPPRNPSGRGAKYFIMTHLNYIDLTNVNKGLDQTKRKAAAYDPNTKKMTKEQLSWPKS
;
A
#
# COMPACT_ATOMS: atom_id res chain seq x y z
N MET A 1 2.32 13.12 -17.52
CA MET A 1 1.38 12.02 -17.19
C MET A 1 0.01 12.67 -17.07
N ALA A 2 -0.99 12.19 -17.80
CA ALA A 2 -2.35 12.64 -17.54
C ALA A 2 -2.72 12.20 -16.14
N ASP A 3 -3.23 13.12 -15.32
CA ASP A 3 -3.78 12.78 -14.02
C ASP A 3 -4.95 11.81 -14.24
N ILE A 4 -4.96 10.66 -13.55
CA ILE A 4 -6.07 9.70 -13.61
C ILE A 4 -7.36 10.44 -13.25
N ASP A 5 -7.35 11.11 -12.11
CA ASP A 5 -8.30 12.14 -11.69
C ASP A 5 -7.69 12.97 -10.54
N GLN A 6 -8.50 13.92 -10.00
CA GLN A 6 -8.03 14.78 -8.91
C GLN A 6 -7.76 14.04 -7.58
N TYR A 7 -8.19 12.79 -7.42
CA TYR A 7 -7.99 11.99 -6.21
C TYR A 7 -6.92 10.91 -6.35
N CYS A 8 -6.34 10.75 -7.52
CA CYS A 8 -5.17 9.90 -7.75
C CYS A 8 -3.90 10.74 -7.69
N ARG A 9 -3.03 10.51 -6.72
CA ARG A 9 -1.82 11.31 -6.50
C ARG A 9 -0.57 10.45 -6.48
N VAL A 10 0.46 10.96 -7.13
CA VAL A 10 1.79 10.33 -7.21
C VAL A 10 2.81 11.24 -6.57
N TYR A 11 3.62 10.70 -5.66
CA TYR A 11 4.68 11.43 -4.97
C TYR A 11 6.00 10.69 -5.14
N ASP A 12 6.95 11.30 -5.87
CA ASP A 12 8.30 10.75 -6.04
C ASP A 12 9.17 11.03 -4.81
N GLY A 13 10.09 10.10 -4.51
CA GLY A 13 11.02 10.26 -3.39
C GLY A 13 10.37 10.16 -2.01
N PHE A 14 9.24 9.45 -1.91
CA PHE A 14 8.57 9.21 -0.63
C PHE A 14 9.40 8.35 0.32
N LEU A 15 10.02 7.28 -0.20
CA LEU A 15 11.07 6.55 0.50
C LEU A 15 12.40 6.79 -0.18
N SER A 16 13.48 6.80 0.62
CA SER A 16 14.84 6.82 0.07
C SER A 16 15.15 5.51 -0.66
N PRO A 17 16.05 5.53 -1.67
CA PRO A 17 16.51 4.30 -2.30
C PRO A 17 17.09 3.30 -1.29
N SER A 18 17.83 3.77 -0.29
CA SER A 18 18.39 2.91 0.76
C SER A 18 17.32 2.24 1.63
N ASP A 19 16.24 2.95 2.01
CA ASP A 19 15.15 2.34 2.76
C ASP A 19 14.39 1.32 1.89
N CYS A 20 14.22 1.59 0.59
CA CYS A 20 13.61 0.64 -0.35
C CYS A 20 14.42 -0.65 -0.45
N GLU A 21 15.75 -0.53 -0.64
CA GLU A 21 16.65 -1.69 -0.70
C GLU A 21 16.63 -2.48 0.62
N GLU A 22 16.69 -1.80 1.76
CA GLU A 22 16.64 -2.45 3.07
C GLU A 22 15.32 -3.23 3.28
N TYR A 23 14.18 -2.71 2.80
CA TYR A 23 12.91 -3.45 2.83
C TYR A 23 12.97 -4.73 2.00
N ILE A 24 13.52 -4.66 0.78
CA ILE A 24 13.63 -5.82 -0.11
C ILE A 24 14.59 -6.86 0.48
N GLU A 25 15.75 -6.45 0.97
CA GLU A 25 16.74 -7.35 1.58
C GLU A 25 16.14 -8.10 2.78
N LYS A 26 15.52 -7.37 3.71
CA LYS A 26 14.86 -7.99 4.88
C LYS A 26 13.70 -8.90 4.48
N TYR A 27 12.99 -8.56 3.40
CA TYR A 27 11.92 -9.39 2.85
C TYR A 27 12.50 -10.72 2.36
N GLU A 28 13.54 -10.70 1.53
CA GLU A 28 14.18 -11.91 0.99
C GLU A 28 14.83 -12.76 2.11
N GLU A 29 15.52 -12.13 3.05
CA GLU A 29 16.06 -12.81 4.24
C GLU A 29 14.95 -13.55 5.03
N THR A 30 13.80 -12.91 5.21
CA THR A 30 12.68 -13.52 5.93
C THR A 30 12.14 -14.74 5.19
N LEU A 31 12.10 -14.72 3.86
CA LEU A 31 11.70 -15.87 3.05
C LEU A 31 12.60 -17.09 3.27
N HIS A 32 13.90 -16.85 3.44
CA HIS A 32 14.88 -17.95 3.60
C HIS A 32 14.86 -18.55 5.00
N VAL A 33 14.62 -17.73 6.02
CA VAL A 33 14.74 -18.15 7.45
C VAL A 33 13.44 -18.77 7.97
N ASP A 34 12.28 -18.24 7.61
CA ASP A 34 10.98 -18.60 8.18
C ASP A 34 10.06 -19.39 7.20
N ASN A 35 10.66 -20.28 6.40
CA ASN A 35 10.00 -21.01 5.31
C ASN A 35 8.68 -21.73 5.70
N GLN A 36 8.51 -22.09 6.98
CA GLN A 36 7.29 -22.75 7.48
C GLN A 36 6.15 -21.75 7.72
N LYS A 37 6.47 -20.59 8.28
CA LYS A 37 5.49 -19.51 8.59
C LYS A 37 4.99 -18.84 7.31
N TRP A 38 5.79 -18.86 6.27
CA TRP A 38 5.49 -18.31 4.95
C TRP A 38 4.43 -19.07 4.16
N LYS A 39 4.43 -20.39 4.27
CA LYS A 39 3.41 -21.23 3.59
C LYS A 39 2.00 -20.88 4.05
N ASP A 40 1.86 -20.38 5.28
CA ASP A 40 0.58 -19.99 5.86
C ASP A 40 0.17 -18.54 5.53
N LEU A 41 1.15 -17.67 5.19
CA LEU A 41 0.94 -16.23 4.93
C LEU A 41 0.96 -15.84 3.44
N SER A 42 1.59 -16.64 2.59
CA SER A 42 1.87 -16.28 1.20
C SER A 42 0.80 -16.67 0.20
N VAL A 43 -0.17 -17.47 0.60
CA VAL A 43 -1.20 -17.95 -0.32
C VAL A 43 -2.56 -17.56 0.20
N CYS A 44 -3.37 -16.92 -0.63
CA CYS A 44 -4.80 -16.86 -0.43
C CYS A 44 -5.40 -18.26 -0.65
N ILE A 45 -4.96 -19.23 0.17
CA ILE A 45 -5.49 -20.58 0.20
C ILE A 45 -6.43 -20.66 1.39
N GLU A 46 -7.65 -21.12 1.14
CA GLU A 46 -8.59 -21.48 2.19
C GLU A 46 -8.04 -22.69 2.97
N LYS A 47 -8.54 -22.90 4.19
CA LYS A 47 -8.12 -23.99 5.08
C LYS A 47 -8.26 -25.39 4.46
N ASP A 48 -9.07 -25.54 3.41
CA ASP A 48 -9.28 -26.77 2.65
C ASP A 48 -8.29 -26.97 1.48
N GLY A 49 -7.33 -26.05 1.31
CA GLY A 49 -6.35 -26.09 0.23
C GLY A 49 -6.82 -25.47 -1.08
N SER A 50 -8.05 -24.98 -1.16
CA SER A 50 -8.56 -24.26 -2.33
C SER A 50 -7.98 -22.82 -2.41
N LYS A 51 -7.79 -22.30 -3.62
CA LYS A 51 -7.44 -20.88 -3.81
C LYS A 51 -8.65 -20.04 -3.36
N ASN A 52 -8.42 -19.05 -2.50
CA ASN A 52 -9.46 -18.12 -2.08
C ASN A 52 -9.99 -17.35 -3.29
N PRO A 53 -11.22 -17.60 -3.75
CA PRO A 53 -11.78 -16.93 -4.93
C PRO A 53 -11.97 -15.42 -4.71
N THR A 54 -11.93 -14.95 -3.46
CA THR A 54 -12.04 -13.54 -3.11
C THR A 54 -10.70 -12.80 -3.22
N CYS A 55 -9.60 -13.50 -3.45
CA CYS A 55 -8.30 -12.88 -3.69
C CYS A 55 -8.08 -12.50 -5.17
N GLY A 56 -9.14 -12.45 -5.97
CA GLY A 56 -9.17 -11.86 -7.32
C GLY A 56 -7.95 -12.21 -8.18
N GLY A 57 -7.64 -13.51 -8.38
CA GLY A 57 -6.52 -13.91 -9.26
C GLY A 57 -5.13 -13.43 -8.81
N CYS A 58 -4.94 -13.13 -7.51
CA CYS A 58 -3.67 -12.64 -6.99
C CYS A 58 -2.62 -13.76 -6.99
N ASN A 59 -1.77 -13.77 -7.99
CA ASN A 59 -0.56 -14.59 -8.00
C ASN A 59 0.63 -13.75 -7.52
N CYS A 60 0.75 -13.55 -6.20
CA CYS A 60 1.83 -12.79 -5.59
C CYS A 60 2.20 -13.32 -4.21
N ASP A 61 3.49 -13.25 -3.89
CA ASP A 61 3.95 -13.47 -2.51
C ASP A 61 3.70 -12.20 -1.67
N ARG A 62 3.28 -12.36 -0.42
CA ARG A 62 3.03 -11.22 0.48
C ARG A 62 3.56 -11.47 1.88
N LEU A 63 4.01 -10.39 2.55
CA LEU A 63 4.52 -10.39 3.91
C LEU A 63 3.93 -9.22 4.71
N GLY A 64 3.52 -9.47 5.94
CA GLY A 64 3.23 -8.43 6.94
C GLY A 64 4.51 -8.03 7.69
N PRO A 65 5.19 -6.93 7.33
CA PRO A 65 6.47 -6.57 7.97
C PRO A 65 6.30 -6.19 9.45
N MET A 66 5.07 -5.91 9.89
CA MET A 66 4.76 -5.62 11.30
C MET A 66 4.91 -6.83 12.23
N GLU A 67 4.90 -8.04 11.68
CA GLU A 67 5.04 -9.28 12.43
C GLU A 67 6.50 -9.64 12.77
N PHE A 68 7.47 -8.92 12.18
CA PHE A 68 8.89 -9.25 12.31
C PHE A 68 9.69 -8.08 12.87
N GLU A 69 10.39 -8.30 13.98
CA GLU A 69 11.21 -7.29 14.68
C GLU A 69 12.27 -6.65 13.78
N ARG A 70 12.80 -7.40 12.80
CA ARG A 70 13.81 -6.90 11.87
C ARG A 70 13.35 -5.70 11.04
N PHE A 71 12.04 -5.49 10.89
CA PHE A 71 11.46 -4.34 10.19
C PHE A 71 11.12 -3.15 11.10
N ASN A 72 11.27 -3.24 12.42
CA ASN A 72 10.76 -2.24 13.35
C ASN A 72 11.24 -0.82 13.04
N ASN A 73 12.53 -0.62 12.75
CA ASN A 73 13.07 0.70 12.43
C ASN A 73 12.47 1.27 11.13
N LEU A 74 12.39 0.44 10.08
CA LEU A 74 11.80 0.82 8.81
C LEU A 74 10.30 1.12 8.97
N ASN A 75 9.58 0.28 9.70
CA ASN A 75 8.16 0.48 9.96
C ASN A 75 7.89 1.78 10.73
N GLN A 76 8.74 2.15 11.69
CA GLN A 76 8.60 3.43 12.39
C GLN A 76 8.84 4.64 11.48
N LYS A 77 9.85 4.57 10.60
CA LYS A 77 10.08 5.60 9.57
C LYS A 77 8.90 5.72 8.63
N LEU A 78 8.42 4.58 8.12
CA LEU A 78 7.30 4.50 7.19
C LEU A 78 6.02 5.07 7.80
N MET A 79 5.71 4.73 9.06
CA MET A 79 4.53 5.26 9.76
C MET A 79 4.54 6.78 9.83
N LYS A 80 5.70 7.39 10.17
CA LYS A 80 5.84 8.86 10.19
C LYS A 80 5.67 9.46 8.80
N ALA A 81 6.24 8.81 7.77
CA ALA A 81 6.12 9.26 6.39
C ALA A 81 4.66 9.18 5.89
N TRP A 82 3.93 8.09 6.24
CA TRP A 82 2.51 7.94 5.91
C TRP A 82 1.66 9.10 6.45
N ASP A 83 1.85 9.49 7.71
CA ASP A 83 1.09 10.61 8.30
C ASP A 83 1.31 11.92 7.53
N GLY A 84 2.55 12.20 7.13
CA GLY A 84 2.89 13.35 6.31
C GLY A 84 2.24 13.28 4.92
N ALA A 85 2.25 12.10 4.30
CA ALA A 85 1.67 11.88 2.98
C ALA A 85 0.15 12.06 2.97
N VAL A 86 -0.55 11.57 3.98
CA VAL A 86 -1.99 11.74 4.10
C VAL A 86 -2.38 13.21 4.23
N ARG A 87 -1.64 13.99 5.03
CA ARG A 87 -1.87 15.44 5.14
C ARG A 87 -1.66 16.13 3.80
N LYS A 88 -0.55 15.84 3.13
CA LYS A 88 -0.27 16.39 1.80
C LYS A 88 -1.34 16.02 0.79
N TYR A 89 -1.82 14.76 0.80
CA TYR A 89 -2.89 14.29 -0.08
C TYR A 89 -4.20 15.07 0.14
N ILE A 90 -4.57 15.31 1.41
CA ILE A 90 -5.74 16.10 1.77
C ILE A 90 -5.65 17.52 1.19
N ASP A 91 -4.49 18.16 1.35
CA ASP A 91 -4.24 19.51 0.84
C ASP A 91 -4.25 19.56 -0.70
N ASP A 92 -3.53 18.63 -1.36
CA ASP A 92 -3.41 18.57 -2.82
C ASP A 92 -4.75 18.24 -3.52
N CYS A 93 -5.61 17.44 -2.87
CA CYS A 93 -6.94 17.10 -3.35
C CYS A 93 -8.01 18.10 -2.91
N GLN A 94 -7.65 19.14 -2.15
CA GLN A 94 -8.55 20.16 -1.60
C GLN A 94 -9.75 19.56 -0.84
N ILE A 95 -9.47 18.52 -0.05
CA ILE A 95 -10.51 17.80 0.71
C ILE A 95 -11.04 18.66 1.84
N VAL A 96 -12.37 18.81 1.90
CA VAL A 96 -13.04 19.61 2.93
C VAL A 96 -13.24 18.79 4.20
N ILE A 97 -12.51 19.16 5.26
CA ILE A 97 -12.65 18.54 6.57
C ILE A 97 -13.62 19.36 7.43
N PRO A 98 -14.51 18.72 8.21
CA PRO A 98 -14.69 17.27 8.40
C PRO A 98 -15.73 16.61 7.47
N VAL A 99 -16.16 17.26 6.42
CA VAL A 99 -17.29 16.81 5.60
C VAL A 99 -16.91 15.62 4.72
N GLN A 100 -15.76 15.69 4.03
CA GLN A 100 -15.32 14.66 3.10
C GLN A 100 -14.31 13.66 3.73
N TRP A 101 -13.79 13.98 4.90
CA TRP A 101 -12.77 13.17 5.57
C TRP A 101 -13.20 12.79 6.98
N PRO A 102 -13.02 11.55 7.42
CA PRO A 102 -13.40 11.17 8.78
C PRO A 102 -12.53 11.87 9.82
N LYS A 103 -13.11 12.24 10.96
CA LYS A 103 -12.36 12.82 12.09
C LYS A 103 -11.31 11.86 12.65
N GLU A 104 -11.63 10.56 12.65
CA GLU A 104 -10.76 9.50 13.11
C GLU A 104 -10.75 8.39 12.06
N PHE A 105 -9.56 7.84 11.81
CA PHE A 105 -9.38 6.72 10.91
C PHE A 105 -8.29 5.78 11.45
N GLY A 106 -8.29 4.55 10.96
CA GLY A 106 -7.28 3.55 11.29
C GLY A 106 -6.44 3.18 10.08
N TRP A 107 -5.25 2.67 10.36
CA TRP A 107 -4.41 2.05 9.35
C TRP A 107 -4.70 0.56 9.28
N GLU A 108 -4.83 0.03 8.08
CA GLU A 108 -4.73 -1.40 7.86
C GLU A 108 -3.26 -1.82 7.97
N GLU A 109 -3.02 -3.05 8.33
CA GLU A 109 -1.67 -3.59 8.37
C GLU A 109 -0.97 -3.46 7.02
N PHE A 110 0.29 -3.01 7.01
CA PHE A 110 1.04 -2.94 5.77
C PHE A 110 1.36 -4.34 5.26
N ARG A 111 1.42 -4.45 3.94
CA ARG A 111 1.84 -5.67 3.27
C ARG A 111 2.88 -5.36 2.22
N ILE A 112 4.01 -6.03 2.30
CA ILE A 112 4.96 -6.10 1.19
C ILE A 112 4.46 -7.18 0.24
N LYS A 113 4.34 -6.85 -1.04
CA LYS A 113 3.99 -7.78 -2.10
C LYS A 113 5.16 -7.92 -3.07
N ARG A 114 5.39 -9.14 -3.53
CA ARG A 114 6.39 -9.48 -4.56
C ARG A 114 5.70 -10.12 -5.75
N PHE A 115 5.88 -9.52 -6.92
CA PHE A 115 5.49 -10.10 -8.21
C PHE A 115 6.76 -10.60 -8.90
N LYS A 116 6.93 -11.91 -8.96
CA LYS A 116 8.05 -12.53 -9.66
C LYS A 116 7.92 -12.34 -11.16
N VAL A 117 9.04 -12.12 -11.82
CA VAL A 117 9.12 -12.24 -13.27
C VAL A 117 9.43 -13.69 -13.59
N ASN A 118 8.43 -14.42 -14.05
CA ASN A 118 8.54 -15.81 -14.40
C ASN A 118 7.83 -16.06 -15.73
N GLU A 119 8.47 -16.80 -16.64
CA GLU A 119 7.90 -17.16 -17.94
C GLU A 119 6.68 -18.09 -17.81
N GLU A 120 6.61 -18.88 -16.72
CA GLU A 120 5.56 -19.86 -16.48
C GLU A 120 4.39 -19.30 -15.65
N GLU A 121 4.63 -18.30 -14.80
CA GLU A 121 3.64 -17.72 -13.90
C GLU A 121 3.53 -16.20 -14.10
N ASN A 122 2.42 -15.76 -14.63
CA ASN A 122 2.15 -14.35 -14.86
C ASN A 122 1.75 -13.67 -13.54
N HIS A 123 2.75 -13.24 -12.74
CA HIS A 123 2.54 -12.59 -11.45
C HIS A 123 2.01 -11.17 -11.65
N GLY A 124 0.72 -11.00 -11.52
CA GLY A 124 0.02 -9.74 -11.62
C GLY A 124 -1.27 -9.76 -10.82
N LEU A 125 -2.04 -8.71 -10.92
CA LEU A 125 -3.40 -8.64 -10.38
C LEU A 125 -4.34 -8.37 -11.55
N GLU A 126 -5.40 -9.17 -11.65
CA GLU A 126 -6.49 -8.94 -12.59
C GLU A 126 -7.30 -7.68 -12.23
N ASP A 127 -8.20 -7.28 -13.11
CA ASP A 127 -9.10 -6.15 -12.87
C ASP A 127 -9.92 -6.36 -11.60
N HIS A 128 -9.74 -5.47 -10.62
CA HIS A 128 -10.39 -5.53 -9.33
C HIS A 128 -10.57 -4.16 -8.70
N VAL A 129 -11.35 -4.12 -7.64
CA VAL A 129 -11.41 -3.00 -6.68
C VAL A 129 -11.08 -3.53 -5.30
N ASP A 130 -10.45 -2.72 -4.44
CA ASP A 130 -10.07 -3.19 -3.10
C ASP A 130 -11.27 -3.24 -2.13
N VAL A 131 -12.37 -2.57 -2.49
CA VAL A 131 -13.63 -2.56 -1.72
C VAL A 131 -14.71 -3.31 -2.50
N TYR A 132 -14.71 -4.63 -2.43
CA TYR A 132 -15.64 -5.50 -3.15
C TYR A 132 -16.58 -6.31 -2.25
N SER A 133 -16.42 -6.24 -0.93
CA SER A 133 -17.24 -6.99 0.02
C SER A 133 -17.42 -6.23 1.32
N HIS A 134 -18.38 -6.67 2.16
CA HIS A 134 -18.61 -6.10 3.49
C HIS A 134 -17.35 -6.09 4.37
N ALA A 135 -16.50 -7.10 4.30
CA ALA A 135 -15.25 -7.16 5.08
C ALA A 135 -14.28 -6.01 4.75
N HIS A 136 -14.33 -5.50 3.52
CA HIS A 136 -13.47 -4.43 3.04
C HIS A 136 -14.18 -3.05 2.97
N ALA A 137 -15.49 -2.99 3.28
CA ALA A 137 -16.30 -1.79 3.14
C ALA A 137 -15.80 -0.59 3.98
N LYS A 138 -14.98 -0.85 4.98
CA LYS A 138 -14.36 0.20 5.81
C LYS A 138 -13.19 0.94 5.15
N ARG A 139 -12.60 0.40 4.06
CA ARG A 139 -11.48 1.02 3.35
C ARG A 139 -11.94 2.24 2.56
N PHE A 140 -11.25 3.36 2.68
CA PHE A 140 -11.60 4.57 1.92
C PHE A 140 -10.42 5.18 1.16
N LEU A 141 -9.17 4.80 1.46
CA LEU A 141 -7.98 5.23 0.75
C LEU A 141 -6.96 4.09 0.68
N CYS A 142 -6.37 3.90 -0.49
CA CYS A 142 -5.25 2.99 -0.72
C CYS A 142 -3.95 3.81 -0.84
N LEU A 143 -2.89 3.34 -0.20
CA LEU A 143 -1.54 3.90 -0.29
C LEU A 143 -0.59 2.78 -0.68
N MET A 144 0.17 2.98 -1.77
CA MET A 144 1.10 2.00 -2.31
C MET A 144 2.44 2.65 -2.62
N VAL A 145 3.55 2.04 -2.17
CA VAL A 145 4.91 2.48 -2.45
C VAL A 145 5.64 1.43 -3.26
N TYR A 146 6.15 1.81 -4.43
CA TYR A 146 7.02 0.96 -5.22
C TYR A 146 8.43 0.96 -4.62
N LEU A 147 8.99 -0.23 -4.37
CA LEU A 147 10.32 -0.39 -3.77
C LEU A 147 11.43 -0.51 -4.80
N ASN A 148 11.11 -0.91 -6.04
CA ASN A 148 12.07 -0.99 -7.14
C ASN A 148 11.38 -0.70 -8.49
N ASP A 149 12.19 -0.50 -9.52
CA ASP A 149 11.78 -0.22 -10.90
C ASP A 149 12.75 -0.81 -11.93
N ASP A 150 13.55 -1.82 -11.53
CA ASP A 150 14.55 -2.51 -12.34
C ASP A 150 13.95 -3.61 -13.22
N PHE A 151 12.82 -3.31 -13.87
CA PHE A 151 12.06 -4.18 -14.78
C PHE A 151 11.27 -3.34 -15.80
N GLU A 152 10.77 -3.98 -16.84
CA GLU A 152 9.82 -3.39 -17.78
C GLU A 152 8.39 -3.63 -17.34
N ASP A 153 7.44 -2.78 -17.78
CA ASP A 153 6.03 -2.81 -17.42
C ASP A 153 5.77 -2.68 -15.90
N GLY A 154 4.93 -3.55 -15.33
CA GLY A 154 4.64 -3.56 -13.89
C GLY A 154 3.78 -2.40 -13.39
N GLU A 155 3.15 -1.64 -14.29
CA GLU A 155 2.31 -0.50 -13.93
C GLU A 155 1.05 -0.92 -13.17
N THR A 156 0.50 0.03 -12.39
CA THR A 156 -0.89 -0.04 -11.95
C THR A 156 -1.76 0.66 -12.97
N TYR A 157 -2.62 -0.09 -13.67
CA TYR A 157 -3.46 0.38 -14.76
C TYR A 157 -4.91 0.53 -14.34
N PHE A 158 -5.52 1.62 -14.75
CA PHE A 158 -6.92 1.97 -14.49
C PHE A 158 -7.69 1.98 -15.80
N PRO A 159 -8.41 0.91 -16.17
CA PRO A 159 -9.06 0.79 -17.47
C PRO A 159 -10.15 1.85 -17.70
N ILE A 160 -10.89 2.25 -16.65
CA ILE A 160 -11.94 3.28 -16.78
C ILE A 160 -11.35 4.64 -17.19
N PHE A 161 -10.13 4.95 -16.73
CA PHE A 161 -9.44 6.22 -17.03
C PHE A 161 -8.45 6.09 -18.20
N GLU A 162 -8.28 4.89 -18.76
CA GLU A 162 -7.26 4.58 -19.78
C GLU A 162 -5.85 5.06 -19.38
N SER A 163 -5.56 5.03 -18.09
CA SER A 163 -4.35 5.61 -17.54
C SER A 163 -3.59 4.63 -16.65
N LYS A 164 -2.29 4.85 -16.47
CA LYS A 164 -1.42 3.97 -15.70
C LYS A 164 -0.40 4.72 -14.88
N VAL A 165 -0.05 4.16 -13.72
CA VAL A 165 1.02 4.65 -12.87
C VAL A 165 2.22 3.72 -13.01
N LYS A 166 3.32 4.28 -13.53
CA LYS A 166 4.57 3.56 -13.74
C LYS A 166 5.30 3.39 -12.40
N PRO A 167 5.82 2.18 -12.09
CA PRO A 167 6.72 1.98 -10.97
C PRO A 167 7.92 2.91 -11.05
N LYS A 168 8.35 3.40 -9.89
CA LYS A 168 9.61 4.11 -9.68
C LYS A 168 10.03 3.91 -8.24
N GLN A 169 11.29 3.58 -8.01
CA GLN A 169 11.80 3.34 -6.67
C GLN A 169 11.49 4.51 -5.73
N GLY A 170 10.90 4.22 -4.57
CA GLY A 170 10.49 5.20 -3.59
C GLY A 170 9.25 6.04 -3.95
N ARG A 171 8.55 5.72 -5.05
CA ARG A 171 7.32 6.41 -5.47
C ARG A 171 6.13 5.95 -4.65
N LEU A 172 5.45 6.89 -4.01
CA LEU A 172 4.15 6.70 -3.39
C LEU A 172 3.04 6.99 -4.40
N PHE A 173 2.04 6.12 -4.44
CA PHE A 173 0.80 6.29 -5.17
C PHE A 173 -0.39 6.18 -4.22
N ILE A 174 -1.30 7.17 -4.24
CA ILE A 174 -2.48 7.23 -3.39
C ILE A 174 -3.72 7.35 -4.28
N PHE A 175 -4.75 6.53 -4.00
CA PHE A 175 -6.01 6.56 -4.71
C PHE A 175 -7.17 5.99 -3.87
N PRO A 176 -8.43 6.39 -4.12
CA PRO A 176 -9.59 5.77 -3.51
C PRO A 176 -9.76 4.32 -4.00
N PRO A 177 -10.03 3.33 -3.13
CA PRO A 177 -10.06 1.91 -3.51
C PRO A 177 -11.46 1.40 -3.90
N THR A 178 -12.41 2.30 -4.17
CA THR A 178 -13.84 2.01 -4.37
C THR A 178 -14.16 1.59 -5.82
N TRP A 179 -15.43 1.22 -6.05
CA TRP A 179 -15.91 0.61 -7.30
C TRP A 179 -15.61 1.41 -8.59
N ASN A 180 -15.47 2.72 -8.49
CA ASN A 180 -15.14 3.61 -9.62
C ASN A 180 -13.62 3.67 -9.94
N TYR A 181 -12.78 3.03 -9.12
CA TYR A 181 -11.35 2.92 -9.33
C TYR A 181 -10.95 1.47 -9.62
N LEU A 182 -11.65 0.87 -10.62
CA LEU A 182 -11.25 -0.43 -11.16
C LEU A 182 -9.80 -0.36 -11.62
N HIS A 183 -8.95 -1.28 -11.17
CA HIS A 183 -7.54 -1.29 -11.52
C HIS A 183 -6.97 -2.70 -11.58
N ARG A 184 -5.81 -2.82 -12.23
CA ARG A 184 -5.02 -4.05 -12.26
C ARG A 184 -3.53 -3.78 -12.12
N GLY A 185 -2.80 -4.78 -11.63
CA GLY A 185 -1.34 -4.76 -11.61
C GLY A 185 -0.81 -5.46 -12.86
N ILE A 186 -0.24 -4.72 -13.79
CA ILE A 186 0.41 -5.30 -14.98
C ILE A 186 1.60 -6.12 -14.52
N PRO A 187 1.77 -7.38 -15.02
CA PRO A 187 2.93 -8.18 -14.71
C PRO A 187 4.24 -7.49 -15.11
N PRO A 188 5.27 -7.49 -14.24
CA PRO A 188 6.59 -7.02 -14.63
C PRO A 188 7.24 -7.99 -15.62
N ARG A 189 8.10 -7.46 -16.52
CA ARG A 189 8.87 -8.22 -17.50
C ARG A 189 10.33 -7.81 -17.49
N ASN A 190 11.20 -8.63 -18.07
CA ASN A 190 12.60 -8.32 -18.35
C ASN A 190 13.34 -7.67 -17.15
N PRO A 191 13.45 -8.35 -15.99
CA PRO A 191 14.12 -7.76 -14.85
C PRO A 191 15.62 -7.63 -15.13
N SER A 192 16.17 -6.46 -14.85
CA SER A 192 17.61 -6.21 -14.94
C SER A 192 18.37 -6.45 -13.63
N GLY A 193 17.64 -6.70 -12.54
CA GLY A 193 18.20 -6.83 -11.20
C GLY A 193 17.61 -7.98 -10.39
N ARG A 194 16.71 -7.67 -9.46
CA ARG A 194 16.23 -8.63 -8.44
C ARG A 194 15.22 -9.68 -8.94
N GLY A 195 14.85 -9.67 -10.20
CA GLY A 195 13.95 -10.68 -10.80
C GLY A 195 12.51 -10.57 -10.36
N ALA A 196 12.12 -9.48 -9.68
CA ALA A 196 10.75 -9.27 -9.21
C ALA A 196 10.44 -7.79 -8.97
N LYS A 197 9.14 -7.45 -9.00
CA LYS A 197 8.62 -6.16 -8.55
C LYS A 197 8.20 -6.26 -7.09
N TYR A 198 8.64 -5.29 -6.27
CA TYR A 198 8.28 -5.18 -4.86
C TYR A 198 7.52 -3.87 -4.59
N PHE A 199 6.51 -3.95 -3.76
CA PHE A 199 5.81 -2.76 -3.28
C PHE A 199 5.19 -2.99 -1.90
N ILE A 200 5.04 -1.91 -1.13
CA ILE A 200 4.32 -1.90 0.15
C ILE A 200 2.97 -1.27 -0.09
N MET A 201 1.91 -1.84 0.50
CA MET A 201 0.59 -1.25 0.46
C MET A 201 -0.11 -1.30 1.81
N THR A 202 -0.97 -0.32 2.04
CA THR A 202 -1.90 -0.25 3.17
C THR A 202 -3.17 0.50 2.76
N HIS A 203 -4.18 0.45 3.64
CA HIS A 203 -5.42 1.21 3.47
C HIS A 203 -5.71 2.05 4.71
N LEU A 204 -6.36 3.18 4.50
CA LEU A 204 -7.06 3.88 5.58
C LEU A 204 -8.48 3.33 5.70
N ASN A 205 -8.88 3.11 6.94
CA ASN A 205 -10.17 2.52 7.29
C ASN A 205 -10.98 3.46 8.16
N TYR A 206 -12.31 3.51 7.92
CA TYR A 206 -13.24 4.05 8.90
C TYR A 206 -13.17 3.24 10.18
N ILE A 207 -13.17 3.92 11.33
CA ILE A 207 -13.18 3.31 12.65
C ILE A 207 -14.62 3.21 13.14
N ASP A 208 -15.00 2.03 13.62
CA ASP A 208 -16.27 1.83 14.31
C ASP A 208 -16.17 2.37 15.74
N LEU A 209 -16.59 3.60 15.93
CA LEU A 209 -16.58 4.27 17.24
C LEU A 209 -17.57 3.66 18.23
N THR A 210 -18.58 2.91 17.78
CA THR A 210 -19.57 2.27 18.65
C THR A 210 -18.99 1.12 19.47
N ASN A 211 -17.93 0.49 18.98
CA ASN A 211 -17.21 -0.62 19.61
C ASN A 211 -15.97 -0.21 20.41
N VAL A 212 -15.54 1.06 20.35
CA VAL A 212 -14.36 1.55 21.09
C VAL A 212 -14.51 1.35 22.60
N ASN A 213 -15.72 1.49 23.13
CA ASN A 213 -16.01 1.31 24.57
C ASN A 213 -16.11 -0.15 25.02
N LYS A 214 -16.05 -1.13 24.10
CA LYS A 214 -16.20 -2.56 24.41
C LYS A 214 -14.88 -3.34 24.51
N GLY A 215 -13.75 -2.68 24.41
CA GLY A 215 -12.41 -3.31 24.62
C GLY A 215 -12.01 -4.39 23.60
N LEU A 216 -12.71 -4.51 22.45
CA LEU A 216 -12.61 -5.66 21.58
C LEU A 216 -11.72 -5.50 20.33
N ASP A 217 -11.02 -4.38 20.16
CA ASP A 217 -10.22 -4.20 18.95
C ASP A 217 -8.76 -3.82 19.29
N GLN A 218 -7.90 -4.82 19.36
CA GLN A 218 -6.47 -4.64 19.57
C GLN A 218 -5.70 -4.17 18.32
N THR A 219 -6.35 -4.01 17.17
CA THR A 219 -5.72 -3.54 15.92
C THR A 219 -5.67 -2.02 15.80
N LYS A 220 -6.11 -1.30 16.84
CA LYS A 220 -6.15 0.17 16.85
C LYS A 220 -4.82 0.78 17.21
N ARG A 221 -3.95 1.02 16.25
CA ARG A 221 -3.04 2.16 16.34
C ARG A 221 -3.86 3.40 15.94
N LYS A 222 -4.16 4.29 16.91
CA LYS A 222 -4.71 5.61 16.63
C LYS A 222 -3.75 6.33 15.70
N ALA A 223 -4.16 6.58 14.48
CA ALA A 223 -3.57 7.68 13.72
C ALA A 223 -3.73 8.93 14.60
N ALA A 224 -2.70 9.77 14.66
CA ALA A 224 -2.79 11.03 15.37
C ALA A 224 -4.03 11.76 14.87
N ALA A 225 -4.94 12.14 15.77
CA ALA A 225 -6.16 12.84 15.39
C ALA A 225 -5.76 14.08 14.58
N TYR A 226 -6.32 14.23 13.38
CA TYR A 226 -6.11 15.42 12.59
C TYR A 226 -6.70 16.60 13.36
N ASP A 227 -5.87 17.56 13.77
CA ASP A 227 -6.34 18.81 14.37
C ASP A 227 -6.60 19.84 13.26
N PRO A 228 -7.87 20.15 12.96
CA PRO A 228 -8.22 21.13 11.94
C PRO A 228 -7.76 22.57 12.28
N ASN A 229 -7.35 22.82 13.54
CA ASN A 229 -6.85 24.13 13.98
C ASN A 229 -5.34 24.30 13.75
N THR A 230 -4.60 23.23 13.46
CA THR A 230 -3.20 23.33 13.01
C THR A 230 -3.16 23.80 11.55
N LYS A 231 -3.64 25.02 11.34
CA LYS A 231 -3.54 25.71 10.05
C LYS A 231 -2.07 25.96 9.72
N LYS A 232 -1.65 25.41 8.58
CA LYS A 232 -0.38 25.56 7.88
C LYS A 232 0.78 24.75 8.49
N MET A 233 1.07 23.65 7.81
CA MET A 233 2.38 23.03 7.87
C MET A 233 3.43 24.08 7.44
N THR A 234 4.49 24.20 8.21
CA THR A 234 5.67 24.97 7.79
C THR A 234 6.28 24.28 6.56
N LYS A 235 7.02 25.05 5.72
CA LYS A 235 7.73 24.49 4.56
C LYS A 235 8.67 23.32 4.94
N GLU A 236 9.14 23.27 6.18
CA GLU A 236 9.99 22.21 6.73
C GLU A 236 9.21 20.91 7.00
N GLN A 237 7.95 20.99 7.39
CA GLN A 237 7.08 19.82 7.59
C GLN A 237 6.57 19.22 6.27
N LEU A 238 6.65 19.98 5.16
CA LEU A 238 6.34 19.55 3.80
C LEU A 238 7.57 19.02 3.05
N SER A 239 8.77 19.13 3.60
CA SER A 239 9.98 18.60 2.97
C SER A 239 10.12 17.11 3.31
N TRP A 240 10.07 16.28 2.28
CA TRP A 240 10.58 14.91 2.35
C TRP A 240 12.05 14.96 2.79
N PRO A 241 12.55 13.93 3.48
CA PRO A 241 13.98 13.85 3.71
C PRO A 241 14.67 13.95 2.34
N LYS A 242 15.47 15.02 2.17
CA LYS A 242 16.32 15.13 0.99
C LYS A 242 17.32 13.97 1.06
N SER A 243 17.35 13.20 -0.03
CA SER A 243 18.33 12.14 -0.29
C SER A 243 19.76 12.59 -0.04
#